data_f22b47d53734b47eb6199a20704dc1df
#
_entry.id   f22b47d53734b47eb6199a20704dc1df
#
_cell.length_a   1.000
_cell.length_b   1.000
_cell.length_c   1.000
_cell.angle_alpha   90.00
_cell.angle_beta   90.00
_cell.angle_gamma   90.00
#
_symmetry.space_group_name_H-M   'P 1'
#
loop_
_entity.id
_entity.type
_entity.pdbx_description
1 polymer ?
#
loop_
_entity_poly.entity_id
_entity_poly.type
_entity_poly.pdbx_seq_one_letter_code
_entity_poly.pdbx_strand_id
1 'polypeptide(L)'
;MLPPAESSTPDVTSVIPEGGLSTADLVVIVLYLAAMMGMGLAIARKQKSTDDFFLGGRSLPAWAVGISIFASLLSTITYLGMPGEMFRTGVAFLTRQLPIPLVLVVVWGLWIPFFMRLDLTSAYEYLDRRFNYAVRALAAIFCLLLLFGWISVVVLTAAGALVDIAHLDIGWFLGTNDPSTGYRDADMHLVIAAVGMFSILYTTLGGIRAVVWTDVIQFLVLMVGALFTMGYIAYDTGSGLGDWVSHSLATKHEEVEWFSLDVGNRSTVFTISIGMFFWFICTHGANQVALQRYFTVRNVREARISYLVSALASLGIGVILAGVGVSLAYYIQDHPLDASIARNQSTASLKQLDDTLEAARNNDGQQAAETIAADQSAQRRELRKTLNKAQDSIFPQFIRHYMPPVLRGLVVAALFAAAMSTIDSGANSTSTILTVDFFRPLSRTQATEAGELARARYLTAAMGVVVVLYTLGLYHLSKGTNIIDLCQRGFNCFLGPLGATFMLGMFSRKVASTHMVLAFVLGEIVGVSASYSMEFFGAPFSTHLIVPAAWATTMITALGLLLVIPQRPSPEQLRWTRRAVLADEHLDSPAAAQPTAGPSEPAAD
;
A
#
# COMPACT_ATOMS: atom_id res chain seq x y z
N MET A 1 33.02 -44.70 27.99
CA MET A 1 32.89 -43.25 28.00
C MET A 1 33.78 -42.68 26.89
N LEU A 2 33.16 -42.38 25.76
CA LEU A 2 33.83 -41.62 24.68
C LEU A 2 33.61 -40.13 24.98
N PRO A 3 34.60 -39.25 24.76
CA PRO A 3 34.40 -37.81 24.95
C PRO A 3 33.38 -37.27 23.96
N PRO A 4 32.60 -36.24 24.35
CA PRO A 4 31.67 -35.61 23.42
C PRO A 4 32.43 -35.01 22.25
N ALA A 5 32.00 -35.31 21.03
CA ALA A 5 32.51 -34.68 19.82
C ALA A 5 32.24 -33.16 19.92
N GLU A 6 33.27 -32.35 20.05
CA GLU A 6 33.21 -30.92 19.82
C GLU A 6 32.77 -30.69 18.36
N SER A 7 31.51 -30.39 18.15
CA SER A 7 31.02 -29.85 16.89
C SER A 7 31.53 -28.40 16.79
N SER A 8 32.74 -28.22 16.28
CA SER A 8 33.19 -26.91 15.82
C SER A 8 32.41 -26.54 14.55
N THR A 9 31.18 -26.08 14.73
CA THR A 9 30.53 -25.24 13.70
C THR A 9 31.40 -23.99 13.58
N PRO A 10 31.95 -23.68 12.41
CA PRO A 10 32.71 -22.44 12.23
C PRO A 10 31.81 -21.29 12.64
N ASP A 11 32.33 -20.33 13.38
CA ASP A 11 31.61 -19.13 13.79
C ASP A 11 31.32 -18.30 12.53
N VAL A 12 30.15 -18.57 11.91
CA VAL A 12 29.73 -17.97 10.64
C VAL A 12 29.51 -16.47 10.80
N THR A 13 29.35 -16.00 12.04
CA THR A 13 29.18 -14.56 12.33
C THR A 13 30.49 -13.76 12.07
N SER A 14 31.65 -14.40 12.08
CA SER A 14 32.92 -13.76 11.77
C SER A 14 33.14 -13.47 10.28
N VAL A 15 32.29 -13.98 9.39
CA VAL A 15 32.41 -13.86 7.92
C VAL A 15 31.61 -12.69 7.36
N ILE A 16 30.64 -12.17 8.12
CA ILE A 16 29.75 -11.05 7.66
C ILE A 16 30.51 -9.73 7.82
N PRO A 17 30.72 -8.94 6.75
CA PRO A 17 31.43 -7.66 6.84
C PRO A 17 30.69 -6.68 7.78
N GLU A 18 31.45 -5.87 8.52
CA GLU A 18 30.84 -4.76 9.24
C GLU A 18 30.16 -3.80 8.26
N GLY A 19 28.90 -3.45 8.53
CA GLY A 19 28.08 -2.64 7.64
C GLY A 19 27.54 -1.38 8.35
N GLY A 20 27.17 -0.39 7.56
CA GLY A 20 26.58 0.87 8.03
C GLY A 20 26.69 1.96 6.98
N LEU A 21 26.02 3.10 7.18
CA LEU A 21 26.08 4.21 6.24
C LEU A 21 27.42 4.94 6.31
N SER A 22 28.05 5.16 5.17
CA SER A 22 29.24 5.98 5.03
C SER A 22 28.88 7.46 4.84
N THR A 23 29.86 8.36 4.98
CA THR A 23 29.66 9.79 4.68
C THR A 23 29.18 10.01 3.24
N ALA A 24 29.67 9.22 2.28
CA ALA A 24 29.26 9.31 0.88
C ALA A 24 27.77 8.94 0.71
N ASP A 25 27.29 7.93 1.43
CA ASP A 25 25.87 7.54 1.42
C ASP A 25 24.98 8.65 1.99
N LEU A 26 25.41 9.26 3.09
CA LEU A 26 24.69 10.40 3.69
C LEU A 26 24.63 11.60 2.76
N VAL A 27 25.70 11.91 2.03
CA VAL A 27 25.71 12.98 1.01
C VAL A 27 24.66 12.69 -0.07
N VAL A 28 24.58 11.46 -0.60
CA VAL A 28 23.60 11.09 -1.60
C VAL A 28 22.17 11.24 -1.06
N ILE A 29 21.90 10.77 0.15
CA ILE A 29 20.59 10.87 0.80
C ILE A 29 20.21 12.35 0.99
N VAL A 30 21.12 13.17 1.53
CA VAL A 30 20.86 14.60 1.79
C VAL A 30 20.62 15.37 0.47
N LEU A 31 21.39 15.08 -0.59
CA LEU A 31 21.17 15.69 -1.91
C LEU A 31 19.80 15.32 -2.49
N TYR A 32 19.40 14.06 -2.35
CA TYR A 32 18.05 13.61 -2.74
C TYR A 32 16.96 14.36 -1.97
N LEU A 33 17.04 14.39 -0.64
CA LEU A 33 16.06 15.09 0.19
C LEU A 33 16.01 16.59 -0.11
N ALA A 34 17.17 17.23 -0.28
CA ALA A 34 17.25 18.64 -0.64
C ALA A 34 16.62 18.94 -2.01
N ALA A 35 16.80 18.03 -2.99
CA ALA A 35 16.16 18.14 -4.31
C ALA A 35 14.64 18.04 -4.20
N MET A 36 14.10 17.10 -3.41
CA MET A 36 12.65 16.97 -3.17
C MET A 36 12.07 18.22 -2.51
N MET A 37 12.72 18.71 -1.46
CA MET A 37 12.31 19.92 -0.77
C MET A 37 12.36 21.16 -1.70
N GLY A 38 13.44 21.30 -2.45
CA GLY A 38 13.61 22.41 -3.41
C GLY A 38 12.53 22.43 -4.47
N MET A 39 12.17 21.27 -5.01
CA MET A 39 11.09 21.14 -5.99
C MET A 39 9.72 21.47 -5.38
N GLY A 40 9.41 20.93 -4.20
CA GLY A 40 8.17 21.25 -3.48
C GLY A 40 8.00 22.75 -3.26
N LEU A 41 9.06 23.42 -2.77
CA LEU A 41 9.08 24.88 -2.55
C LEU A 41 8.95 25.69 -3.85
N ALA A 42 9.60 25.24 -4.94
CA ALA A 42 9.52 25.93 -6.23
C ALA A 42 8.10 25.89 -6.82
N ILE A 43 7.41 24.75 -6.66
CA ILE A 43 6.03 24.59 -7.12
C ILE A 43 5.05 25.34 -6.23
N ALA A 44 5.27 25.33 -4.91
CA ALA A 44 4.43 26.02 -3.93
C ALA A 44 4.24 27.51 -4.23
N ARG A 45 5.29 28.16 -4.75
CA ARG A 45 5.25 29.60 -5.12
C ARG A 45 4.29 29.93 -6.27
N LYS A 46 3.88 28.93 -7.06
CA LYS A 46 3.00 29.10 -8.23
C LYS A 46 1.52 28.81 -7.93
N GLN A 47 1.21 28.29 -6.75
CA GLN A 47 -0.17 27.95 -6.39
C GLN A 47 -0.96 29.14 -5.87
N LYS A 48 -2.12 29.38 -6.44
CA LYS A 48 -2.99 30.53 -6.12
C LYS A 48 -4.39 30.15 -5.67
N SER A 49 -4.88 28.95 -6.00
CA SER A 49 -6.25 28.51 -5.73
C SER A 49 -6.31 27.11 -5.10
N THR A 50 -7.46 26.74 -4.56
CA THR A 50 -7.74 25.38 -4.07
C THR A 50 -7.79 24.37 -5.21
N ASP A 51 -8.22 24.77 -6.41
CA ASP A 51 -8.19 23.93 -7.60
C ASP A 51 -6.73 23.61 -8.01
N ASP A 52 -5.83 24.59 -7.97
CA ASP A 52 -4.40 24.34 -8.15
C ASP A 52 -3.85 23.36 -7.11
N PHE A 53 -4.30 23.47 -5.85
CA PHE A 53 -3.80 22.66 -4.74
C PHE A 53 -4.30 21.21 -4.81
N PHE A 54 -5.59 20.97 -5.10
CA PHE A 54 -6.19 19.65 -5.09
C PHE A 54 -6.20 18.96 -6.46
N LEU A 55 -6.31 19.73 -7.56
CA LEU A 55 -6.47 19.21 -8.92
C LEU A 55 -5.36 19.63 -9.89
N GLY A 56 -4.38 20.44 -9.42
CA GLY A 56 -3.27 20.90 -10.27
C GLY A 56 -3.72 21.74 -11.46
N GLY A 57 -4.89 22.40 -11.37
CA GLY A 57 -5.51 23.15 -12.45
C GLY A 57 -5.91 22.26 -13.65
N ARG A 58 -6.15 20.96 -13.43
CA ARG A 58 -6.58 19.97 -14.46
C ARG A 58 -5.71 20.01 -15.74
N SER A 59 -4.42 20.25 -15.60
CA SER A 59 -3.53 20.52 -16.75
C SER A 59 -2.23 19.71 -16.73
N LEU A 60 -2.14 18.72 -15.85
CA LEU A 60 -0.94 17.90 -15.71
C LEU A 60 -0.77 16.93 -16.87
N PRO A 61 0.48 16.67 -17.32
CA PRO A 61 0.73 15.77 -18.45
C PRO A 61 0.38 14.34 -18.08
N ALA A 62 -0.35 13.65 -18.96
CA ALA A 62 -0.88 12.32 -18.75
C ALA A 62 0.18 11.27 -18.34
N TRP A 63 1.38 11.33 -18.93
CA TRP A 63 2.46 10.41 -18.59
C TRP A 63 2.99 10.61 -17.17
N ALA A 64 3.11 11.87 -16.72
CA ALA A 64 3.56 12.15 -15.35
C ALA A 64 2.51 11.74 -14.32
N VAL A 65 1.22 12.01 -14.62
CA VAL A 65 0.10 11.54 -13.79
C VAL A 65 0.07 10.00 -13.74
N GLY A 66 0.35 9.32 -14.85
CA GLY A 66 0.41 7.86 -14.87
C GLY A 66 1.52 7.29 -13.99
N ILE A 67 2.71 7.86 -14.06
CA ILE A 67 3.81 7.50 -13.14
C ILE A 67 3.42 7.80 -11.69
N SER A 68 2.80 8.95 -11.43
CA SER A 68 2.35 9.33 -10.08
C SER A 68 1.27 8.41 -9.53
N ILE A 69 0.29 7.96 -10.34
CA ILE A 69 -0.69 6.94 -9.92
C ILE A 69 0.05 5.68 -9.44
N PHE A 70 0.99 5.20 -10.23
CA PHE A 70 1.76 4.02 -9.89
C PHE A 70 2.64 4.23 -8.65
N ALA A 71 3.45 5.30 -8.63
CA ALA A 71 4.38 5.59 -7.53
C ALA A 71 3.66 5.74 -6.18
N SER A 72 2.46 6.33 -6.19
CA SER A 72 1.64 6.48 -4.97
C SER A 72 1.12 5.16 -4.41
N LEU A 73 0.94 4.15 -5.26
CA LEU A 73 0.51 2.81 -4.88
C LEU A 73 1.69 1.87 -4.61
N LEU A 74 2.88 2.21 -5.13
CA LEU A 74 4.13 1.51 -4.85
C LEU A 74 4.70 2.01 -3.53
N SER A 75 4.69 1.16 -2.52
CA SER A 75 5.21 1.49 -1.20
C SER A 75 6.54 0.81 -0.91
N THR A 76 7.20 1.25 0.17
CA THR A 76 8.39 0.58 0.74
C THR A 76 8.13 -0.90 1.02
N ILE A 77 6.88 -1.25 1.38
CA ILE A 77 6.45 -2.63 1.60
C ILE A 77 6.64 -3.47 0.34
N THR A 78 6.26 -2.92 -0.83
CA THR A 78 6.44 -3.62 -2.11
C THR A 78 7.91 -3.70 -2.50
N TYR A 79 8.66 -2.61 -2.31
CA TYR A 79 10.08 -2.53 -2.67
C TYR A 79 10.96 -3.50 -1.86
N LEU A 80 10.67 -3.66 -0.58
CA LEU A 80 11.38 -4.60 0.31
C LEU A 80 10.77 -6.00 0.31
N GLY A 81 9.45 -6.08 0.34
CA GLY A 81 8.75 -7.36 0.51
C GLY A 81 8.71 -8.21 -0.74
N MET A 82 8.71 -7.63 -1.97
CA MET A 82 8.74 -8.45 -3.19
C MET A 82 10.00 -9.31 -3.30
N PRO A 83 11.23 -8.78 -3.11
CA PRO A 83 12.42 -9.62 -3.06
C PRO A 83 12.31 -10.73 -2.01
N GLY A 84 11.80 -10.45 -0.81
CA GLY A 84 11.58 -11.45 0.25
C GLY A 84 10.58 -12.55 -0.13
N GLU A 85 9.47 -12.20 -0.78
CA GLU A 85 8.50 -13.19 -1.26
C GLU A 85 9.05 -14.06 -2.40
N MET A 86 9.98 -13.54 -3.23
CA MET A 86 10.69 -14.34 -4.23
C MET A 86 11.56 -15.43 -3.60
N PHE A 87 12.13 -15.20 -2.41
CA PHE A 87 12.80 -16.24 -1.65
C PHE A 87 11.85 -17.36 -1.21
N ARG A 88 10.62 -17.02 -0.88
CA ARG A 88 9.63 -17.97 -0.36
C ARG A 88 9.02 -18.82 -1.47
N THR A 89 8.52 -18.17 -2.52
CA THR A 89 7.70 -18.81 -3.56
C THR A 89 8.35 -18.83 -4.94
N GLY A 90 9.56 -18.29 -5.05
CA GLY A 90 10.25 -18.17 -6.34
C GLY A 90 9.46 -17.33 -7.34
N VAL A 91 9.64 -17.65 -8.63
CA VAL A 91 8.97 -16.95 -9.75
C VAL A 91 7.44 -17.07 -9.73
N ALA A 92 6.87 -18.00 -8.93
CA ALA A 92 5.42 -18.12 -8.78
C ALA A 92 4.77 -16.84 -8.20
N PHE A 93 5.53 -16.02 -7.47
CA PHE A 93 5.04 -14.73 -6.97
C PHE A 93 4.63 -13.75 -8.08
N LEU A 94 5.16 -13.88 -9.29
CA LEU A 94 4.78 -13.06 -10.44
C LEU A 94 3.32 -13.28 -10.88
N THR A 95 2.66 -14.36 -10.44
CA THR A 95 1.24 -14.61 -10.73
C THR A 95 0.32 -13.51 -10.21
N ARG A 96 0.76 -12.71 -9.22
CA ARG A 96 0.05 -11.51 -8.76
C ARG A 96 -0.17 -10.46 -9.85
N GLN A 97 0.61 -10.49 -10.94
CA GLN A 97 0.48 -9.58 -12.08
C GLN A 97 -0.58 -10.02 -13.10
N LEU A 98 -1.03 -11.27 -13.04
CA LEU A 98 -2.00 -11.84 -14.00
C LEU A 98 -3.31 -11.04 -14.12
N PRO A 99 -3.87 -10.44 -13.06
CA PRO A 99 -5.10 -9.66 -13.16
C PRO A 99 -4.95 -8.33 -13.89
N ILE A 100 -3.74 -7.76 -14.01
CA ILE A 100 -3.53 -6.38 -14.52
C ILE A 100 -4.18 -6.14 -15.89
N PRO A 101 -4.07 -7.03 -16.90
CA PRO A 101 -4.74 -6.82 -18.18
C PRO A 101 -6.27 -6.72 -18.05
N LEU A 102 -6.88 -7.55 -17.21
CA LEU A 102 -8.33 -7.51 -16.97
C LEU A 102 -8.74 -6.24 -16.22
N VAL A 103 -7.97 -5.85 -15.22
CA VAL A 103 -8.17 -4.58 -14.48
C VAL A 103 -8.05 -3.40 -15.43
N LEU A 104 -7.09 -3.44 -16.38
CA LEU A 104 -6.93 -2.39 -17.38
C LEU A 104 -8.23 -2.21 -18.19
N VAL A 105 -8.86 -3.29 -18.64
CA VAL A 105 -10.14 -3.24 -19.38
C VAL A 105 -11.24 -2.60 -18.52
N VAL A 106 -11.36 -2.98 -17.25
CA VAL A 106 -12.39 -2.46 -16.35
C VAL A 106 -12.18 -0.96 -16.06
N VAL A 107 -10.97 -0.56 -15.70
CA VAL A 107 -10.68 0.83 -15.35
C VAL A 107 -10.80 1.75 -16.58
N TRP A 108 -10.23 1.33 -17.71
CA TRP A 108 -10.28 2.06 -18.97
C TRP A 108 -11.70 2.22 -19.53
N GLY A 109 -12.51 1.16 -19.44
CA GLY A 109 -13.84 1.12 -20.05
C GLY A 109 -14.98 1.55 -19.15
N LEU A 110 -14.84 1.36 -17.83
CA LEU A 110 -15.94 1.62 -16.89
C LEU A 110 -15.67 2.82 -15.97
N TRP A 111 -14.53 2.85 -15.25
CA TRP A 111 -14.27 3.86 -14.23
C TRP A 111 -13.93 5.22 -14.84
N ILE A 112 -12.89 5.29 -15.68
CA ILE A 112 -12.40 6.55 -16.23
C ILE A 112 -13.47 7.31 -17.02
N PRO A 113 -14.21 6.70 -17.97
CA PRO A 113 -15.22 7.45 -18.72
C PRO A 113 -16.35 7.99 -17.86
N PHE A 114 -16.64 7.32 -16.77
CA PHE A 114 -17.68 7.74 -15.84
C PHE A 114 -17.21 8.92 -14.97
N PHE A 115 -16.11 8.74 -14.25
CA PHE A 115 -15.64 9.75 -13.31
C PHE A 115 -15.21 11.06 -13.98
N MET A 116 -14.61 10.98 -15.17
CA MET A 116 -14.17 12.17 -15.91
C MET A 116 -15.30 13.06 -16.42
N ARG A 117 -16.56 12.59 -16.39
CA ARG A 117 -17.74 13.41 -16.74
C ARG A 117 -18.39 14.11 -15.54
N LEU A 118 -17.94 13.80 -14.33
CA LEU A 118 -18.66 14.22 -13.12
C LEU A 118 -18.17 15.53 -12.51
N ASP A 119 -17.15 16.16 -13.02
CA ASP A 119 -16.54 17.38 -12.49
C ASP A 119 -16.48 17.40 -10.95
N LEU A 120 -15.65 16.52 -10.39
CA LEU A 120 -15.49 16.29 -8.96
C LEU A 120 -14.12 16.78 -8.48
N THR A 121 -14.06 17.17 -7.21
CA THR A 121 -12.81 17.37 -6.46
C THR A 121 -12.55 16.16 -5.56
N SER A 122 -13.58 15.67 -4.88
CA SER A 122 -13.55 14.42 -4.14
C SER A 122 -14.45 13.38 -4.82
N ALA A 123 -14.00 12.13 -4.87
CA ALA A 123 -14.79 11.04 -5.39
C ALA A 123 -16.12 10.85 -4.64
N TYR A 124 -16.14 11.18 -3.34
CA TYR A 124 -17.29 10.97 -2.46
C TYR A 124 -18.42 11.95 -2.70
N GLU A 125 -18.19 13.10 -3.34
CA GLU A 125 -19.24 14.00 -3.81
C GLU A 125 -20.24 13.28 -4.72
N TYR A 126 -19.78 12.30 -5.51
CA TYR A 126 -20.65 11.45 -6.30
C TYR A 126 -21.66 10.68 -5.45
N LEU A 127 -21.23 10.15 -4.31
CA LEU A 127 -22.11 9.36 -3.42
C LEU A 127 -23.22 10.21 -2.80
N ASP A 128 -22.98 11.49 -2.54
CA ASP A 128 -24.00 12.42 -2.10
C ASP A 128 -25.09 12.62 -3.17
N ARG A 129 -24.65 12.93 -4.40
CA ARG A 129 -25.55 13.11 -5.55
C ARG A 129 -26.36 11.85 -5.87
N ARG A 130 -25.73 10.67 -5.73
CA ARG A 130 -26.35 9.37 -6.08
C ARG A 130 -27.20 8.79 -4.94
N PHE A 131 -26.83 9.01 -3.72
CA PHE A 131 -27.50 8.48 -2.52
C PHE A 131 -27.94 9.61 -1.59
N ASN A 132 -27.07 10.01 -0.67
CA ASN A 132 -27.24 11.15 0.23
C ASN A 132 -25.93 11.41 0.99
N TYR A 133 -25.93 12.47 1.80
CA TYR A 133 -24.78 12.86 2.62
C TYR A 133 -24.35 11.76 3.62
N ALA A 134 -25.27 10.95 4.16
CA ALA A 134 -24.90 9.88 5.10
C ALA A 134 -24.02 8.82 4.44
N VAL A 135 -24.34 8.39 3.20
CA VAL A 135 -23.50 7.45 2.43
C VAL A 135 -22.16 8.09 2.07
N ARG A 136 -22.16 9.38 1.66
CA ARG A 136 -20.95 10.16 1.41
C ARG A 136 -20.02 10.19 2.63
N ALA A 137 -20.55 10.63 3.78
CA ALA A 137 -19.79 10.77 5.02
C ALA A 137 -19.25 9.42 5.51
N LEU A 138 -20.07 8.36 5.45
CA LEU A 138 -19.68 7.01 5.82
C LEU A 138 -18.50 6.52 4.97
N ALA A 139 -18.62 6.58 3.64
CA ALA A 139 -17.55 6.17 2.73
C ALA A 139 -16.29 7.02 2.90
N ALA A 140 -16.42 8.33 3.10
CA ALA A 140 -15.30 9.24 3.35
C ALA A 140 -14.55 8.89 4.65
N ILE A 141 -15.27 8.59 5.76
CA ILE A 141 -14.67 8.17 7.04
C ILE A 141 -13.86 6.88 6.84
N PHE A 142 -14.42 5.86 6.19
CA PHE A 142 -13.72 4.61 5.99
C PHE A 142 -12.54 4.72 5.01
N CYS A 143 -12.61 5.62 4.02
CA CYS A 143 -11.44 5.95 3.22
C CYS A 143 -10.35 6.65 4.04
N LEU A 144 -10.70 7.54 4.96
CA LEU A 144 -9.73 8.14 5.87
C LEU A 144 -9.04 7.08 6.74
N LEU A 145 -9.81 6.14 7.32
CA LEU A 145 -9.25 5.02 8.10
C LEU A 145 -8.31 4.16 7.25
N LEU A 146 -8.72 3.83 6.00
CA LEU A 146 -7.88 3.13 5.03
C LEU A 146 -6.56 3.88 4.80
N LEU A 147 -6.62 5.19 4.54
CA LEU A 147 -5.44 6.00 4.26
C LEU A 147 -4.52 6.10 5.48
N PHE A 148 -5.07 6.31 6.69
CA PHE A 148 -4.27 6.33 7.92
C PHE A 148 -3.57 5.02 8.17
N GLY A 149 -4.27 3.90 8.08
CA GLY A 149 -3.69 2.57 8.22
C GLY A 149 -2.57 2.35 7.21
N TRP A 150 -2.84 2.66 5.93
CA TRP A 150 -1.89 2.44 4.85
C TRP A 150 -0.62 3.28 5.00
N ILE A 151 -0.75 4.61 5.16
CA ILE A 151 0.40 5.51 5.30
C ILE A 151 1.25 5.10 6.52
N SER A 152 0.60 4.79 7.65
CA SER A 152 1.32 4.44 8.88
C SER A 152 2.12 3.15 8.77
N VAL A 153 1.58 2.12 8.09
CA VAL A 153 2.34 0.89 7.85
C VAL A 153 3.51 1.14 6.91
N VAL A 154 3.35 2.00 5.90
CA VAL A 154 4.44 2.39 4.99
C VAL A 154 5.55 3.13 5.74
N VAL A 155 5.20 4.09 6.60
CA VAL A 155 6.18 4.82 7.44
C VAL A 155 6.90 3.86 8.38
N LEU A 156 6.16 2.96 9.03
CA LEU A 156 6.71 1.96 9.94
C LEU A 156 7.72 1.03 9.24
N THR A 157 7.36 0.55 8.04
CA THR A 157 8.23 -0.32 7.23
C THR A 157 9.49 0.40 6.79
N ALA A 158 9.35 1.65 6.32
CA ALA A 158 10.48 2.47 5.92
C ALA A 158 11.41 2.75 7.09
N ALA A 159 10.86 3.11 8.25
CA ALA A 159 11.63 3.37 9.46
C ALA A 159 12.39 2.12 9.93
N GLY A 160 11.74 0.95 9.94
CA GLY A 160 12.38 -0.31 10.29
C GLY A 160 13.57 -0.65 9.40
N ALA A 161 13.38 -0.54 8.07
CA ALA A 161 14.46 -0.79 7.11
C ALA A 161 15.62 0.21 7.26
N LEU A 162 15.32 1.50 7.49
CA LEU A 162 16.34 2.52 7.68
C LEU A 162 17.14 2.31 8.97
N VAL A 163 16.47 1.94 10.06
CA VAL A 163 17.14 1.61 11.33
C VAL A 163 18.04 0.39 11.15
N ASP A 164 17.58 -0.65 10.44
CA ASP A 164 18.36 -1.87 10.17
C ASP A 164 19.58 -1.59 9.27
N ILE A 165 19.45 -0.73 8.25
CA ILE A 165 20.53 -0.39 7.30
C ILE A 165 21.52 0.60 7.92
N ALA A 166 21.02 1.67 8.54
CA ALA A 166 21.86 2.76 9.03
C ALA A 166 22.65 2.39 10.30
N HIS A 167 22.18 1.38 11.02
CA HIS A 167 22.71 1.00 12.34
C HIS A 167 22.90 2.22 13.25
N LEU A 168 21.87 3.08 13.28
CA LEU A 168 21.90 4.30 14.09
C LEU A 168 21.98 3.91 15.56
N ASP A 169 22.98 4.40 16.25
CA ASP A 169 23.11 4.31 17.71
C ASP A 169 22.85 5.69 18.33
N ILE A 170 21.57 6.07 18.38
CA ILE A 170 21.13 7.35 18.95
C ILE A 170 21.12 7.27 20.48
N GLY A 171 21.12 6.08 21.04
CA GLY A 171 21.26 5.85 22.48
C GLY A 171 22.51 6.53 23.05
N TRP A 172 23.60 6.62 22.26
CA TRP A 172 24.79 7.39 22.61
C TRP A 172 24.48 8.90 22.78
N PHE A 173 23.66 9.45 21.91
CA PHE A 173 23.29 10.88 21.92
C PHE A 173 22.32 11.24 23.05
N LEU A 174 21.48 10.28 23.49
CA LEU A 174 20.47 10.47 24.54
C LEU A 174 20.95 10.00 25.91
N GLY A 175 22.18 9.48 26.04
CA GLY A 175 22.77 9.04 27.31
C GLY A 175 22.09 7.80 27.94
N THR A 176 21.33 7.05 27.18
CA THR A 176 20.67 5.81 27.61
C THR A 176 21.48 4.60 27.16
N ASN A 177 22.52 4.26 27.94
CA ASN A 177 23.42 3.15 27.64
C ASN A 177 22.95 1.80 28.20
N ASP A 178 21.65 1.51 28.24
CA ASP A 178 21.16 0.21 28.70
C ASP A 178 20.77 -0.70 27.52
N PRO A 179 21.57 -1.74 27.24
CA PRO A 179 21.29 -2.69 26.15
C PRO A 179 19.97 -3.45 26.31
N SER A 180 19.40 -3.48 27.53
CA SER A 180 18.17 -4.23 27.82
C SER A 180 16.88 -3.43 27.55
N THR A 181 16.95 -2.11 27.36
CA THR A 181 15.78 -1.24 27.41
C THR A 181 15.48 -0.44 26.16
N GLY A 182 16.15 -0.65 25.02
CA GLY A 182 15.51 -0.09 23.87
C GLY A 182 16.26 0.92 23.02
N TYR A 183 17.53 0.72 22.73
CA TYR A 183 18.19 1.45 21.64
C TYR A 183 17.35 1.46 20.36
N ARG A 184 16.72 0.33 20.04
CA ARG A 184 15.91 0.20 18.83
C ARG A 184 14.62 1.02 18.90
N ASP A 185 14.04 1.18 20.08
CA ASP A 185 12.80 1.96 20.26
C ASP A 185 13.06 3.47 20.04
N ALA A 186 14.15 4.02 20.57
CA ALA A 186 14.53 5.42 20.37
C ALA A 186 14.85 5.72 18.89
N ASP A 187 15.59 4.83 18.22
CA ASP A 187 15.92 4.95 16.81
C ASP A 187 14.66 4.91 15.94
N MET A 188 13.75 3.96 16.21
CA MET A 188 12.48 3.85 15.51
C MET A 188 11.63 5.11 15.69
N HIS A 189 11.51 5.65 16.89
CA HIS A 189 10.72 6.86 17.14
C HIS A 189 11.28 8.06 16.38
N LEU A 190 12.60 8.24 16.37
CA LEU A 190 13.21 9.34 15.64
C LEU A 190 13.04 9.20 14.13
N VAL A 191 13.29 8.01 13.58
CA VAL A 191 13.19 7.79 12.13
C VAL A 191 11.74 7.90 11.66
N ILE A 192 10.75 7.37 12.42
CA ILE A 192 9.32 7.57 12.13
C ILE A 192 8.99 9.06 12.09
N ALA A 193 9.42 9.83 13.10
CA ALA A 193 9.17 11.26 13.14
C ALA A 193 9.86 12.00 11.98
N ALA A 194 11.13 11.68 11.70
CA ALA A 194 11.90 12.32 10.62
C ALA A 194 11.29 12.07 9.24
N VAL A 195 10.99 10.80 8.91
CA VAL A 195 10.40 10.42 7.60
C VAL A 195 9.02 11.06 7.43
N GLY A 196 8.16 10.96 8.45
CA GLY A 196 6.82 11.52 8.41
C GLY A 196 6.82 13.05 8.30
N MET A 197 7.55 13.73 9.18
CA MET A 197 7.59 15.20 9.20
C MET A 197 8.22 15.78 7.93
N PHE A 198 9.29 15.17 7.43
CA PHE A 198 9.94 15.63 6.21
C PHE A 198 9.00 15.55 5.00
N SER A 199 8.32 14.40 4.80
CA SER A 199 7.38 14.21 3.70
C SER A 199 6.26 15.25 3.72
N ILE A 200 5.68 15.49 4.89
CA ILE A 200 4.55 16.39 5.03
C ILE A 200 4.93 17.85 4.82
N LEU A 201 6.15 18.22 5.18
CA LEU A 201 6.59 19.61 5.08
C LEU A 201 6.49 20.16 3.65
N TYR A 202 7.03 19.45 2.66
CA TYR A 202 6.97 19.93 1.28
C TYR A 202 5.60 19.68 0.60
N THR A 203 4.88 18.62 1.01
CA THR A 203 3.54 18.33 0.50
C THR A 203 2.53 19.39 0.92
N THR A 204 2.61 19.83 2.18
CA THR A 204 1.77 20.91 2.72
C THR A 204 1.89 22.20 1.88
N LEU A 205 3.08 22.46 1.36
CA LEU A 205 3.33 23.67 0.58
C LEU A 205 2.96 23.50 -0.89
N GLY A 206 3.22 22.34 -1.47
CA GLY A 206 3.22 22.11 -2.91
C GLY A 206 1.94 21.52 -3.52
N GLY A 207 1.01 20.94 -2.71
CA GLY A 207 -0.23 20.30 -3.20
C GLY A 207 0.00 19.22 -4.25
N ILE A 208 -1.08 18.82 -4.96
CA ILE A 208 -1.04 17.69 -5.92
C ILE A 208 -0.04 17.87 -7.07
N ARG A 209 0.20 19.11 -7.51
CA ARG A 209 1.17 19.38 -8.58
C ARG A 209 2.60 19.05 -8.14
N ALA A 210 2.96 19.38 -6.89
CA ALA A 210 4.26 18.98 -6.35
C ALA A 210 4.34 17.46 -6.20
N VAL A 211 3.29 16.84 -5.64
CA VAL A 211 3.21 15.39 -5.46
C VAL A 211 3.44 14.65 -6.78
N VAL A 212 2.75 15.04 -7.87
CA VAL A 212 2.91 14.37 -9.18
C VAL A 212 4.35 14.49 -9.71
N TRP A 213 5.00 15.65 -9.59
CA TRP A 213 6.37 15.81 -10.09
C TRP A 213 7.42 15.16 -9.17
N THR A 214 7.23 15.19 -7.85
CA THR A 214 8.10 14.43 -6.93
C THR A 214 7.96 12.94 -7.16
N ASP A 215 6.73 12.43 -7.38
CA ASP A 215 6.48 11.02 -7.69
C ASP A 215 7.25 10.55 -8.94
N VAL A 216 7.37 11.40 -9.98
CA VAL A 216 8.15 11.08 -11.19
C VAL A 216 9.64 10.86 -10.83
N ILE A 217 10.22 11.75 -10.03
CA ILE A 217 11.64 11.62 -9.64
C ILE A 217 11.81 10.44 -8.69
N GLN A 218 10.90 10.26 -7.75
CA GLN A 218 10.89 9.15 -6.80
C GLN A 218 10.82 7.80 -7.53
N PHE A 219 9.98 7.71 -8.55
CA PHE A 219 9.90 6.52 -9.41
C PHE A 219 11.22 6.24 -10.13
N LEU A 220 11.88 7.27 -10.69
CA LEU A 220 13.17 7.12 -11.34
C LEU A 220 14.25 6.66 -10.37
N VAL A 221 14.30 7.24 -9.16
CA VAL A 221 15.26 6.83 -8.11
C VAL A 221 15.03 5.37 -7.69
N LEU A 222 13.76 4.96 -7.53
CA LEU A 222 13.39 3.57 -7.25
C LEU A 222 13.85 2.60 -8.33
N MET A 223 13.59 2.93 -9.60
CA MET A 223 14.02 2.12 -10.75
C MET A 223 15.53 2.00 -10.81
N VAL A 224 16.22 3.11 -10.68
CA VAL A 224 17.70 3.16 -10.73
C VAL A 224 18.29 2.38 -9.56
N GLY A 225 17.76 2.53 -8.33
CA GLY A 225 18.22 1.76 -7.16
C GLY A 225 18.07 0.25 -7.35
N ALA A 226 16.93 -0.22 -7.87
CA ALA A 226 16.69 -1.63 -8.13
C ALA A 226 17.62 -2.19 -9.24
N LEU A 227 17.79 -1.45 -10.34
CA LEU A 227 18.68 -1.84 -11.44
C LEU A 227 20.14 -1.85 -11.01
N PHE A 228 20.60 -0.89 -10.21
CA PHE A 228 21.94 -0.89 -9.67
C PHE A 228 22.19 -2.04 -8.68
N THR A 229 21.19 -2.44 -7.91
CA THR A 229 21.29 -3.63 -7.06
C THR A 229 21.59 -4.87 -7.90
N MET A 230 20.81 -5.10 -8.96
CA MET A 230 21.04 -6.22 -9.89
C MET A 230 22.39 -6.11 -10.59
N GLY A 231 22.74 -4.89 -11.06
CA GLY A 231 24.02 -4.62 -11.74
C GLY A 231 25.22 -4.88 -10.83
N TYR A 232 25.15 -4.51 -9.56
CA TYR A 232 26.19 -4.79 -8.59
C TYR A 232 26.36 -6.30 -8.36
N ILE A 233 25.24 -7.03 -8.16
CA ILE A 233 25.28 -8.50 -8.00
C ILE A 233 25.89 -9.17 -9.25
N ALA A 234 25.48 -8.72 -10.45
CA ALA A 234 26.05 -9.23 -11.69
C ALA A 234 27.56 -8.99 -11.81
N TYR A 235 28.02 -7.81 -11.41
CA TYR A 235 29.44 -7.44 -11.42
C TYR A 235 30.25 -8.26 -10.43
N ASP A 236 29.77 -8.40 -9.20
CA ASP A 236 30.47 -9.05 -8.10
C ASP A 236 30.56 -10.57 -8.28
N THR A 237 29.50 -11.21 -8.78
CA THR A 237 29.42 -12.67 -8.99
C THR A 237 29.83 -13.12 -10.39
N GLY A 238 29.97 -12.21 -11.35
CA GLY A 238 30.15 -12.56 -12.76
C GLY A 238 28.95 -13.29 -13.39
N SER A 239 27.78 -13.28 -12.75
CA SER A 239 26.56 -13.99 -13.15
C SER A 239 25.54 -13.06 -13.81
N GLY A 240 24.53 -13.64 -14.47
CA GLY A 240 23.48 -12.88 -15.13
C GLY A 240 22.07 -13.41 -14.85
N LEU A 241 21.08 -12.79 -15.47
CA LEU A 241 19.66 -13.13 -15.26
C LEU A 241 19.36 -14.62 -15.54
N GLY A 242 20.06 -15.22 -16.52
CA GLY A 242 19.92 -16.64 -16.83
C GLY A 242 20.30 -17.54 -15.67
N ASP A 243 21.44 -17.25 -15.03
CA ASP A 243 21.97 -18.01 -13.88
C ASP A 243 21.03 -17.88 -12.68
N TRP A 244 20.57 -16.66 -12.40
CA TRP A 244 19.67 -16.37 -11.29
C TRP A 244 18.31 -17.06 -11.43
N VAL A 245 17.72 -17.01 -12.61
CA VAL A 245 16.45 -17.70 -12.89
C VAL A 245 16.61 -19.21 -12.84
N SER A 246 17.70 -19.76 -13.43
CA SER A 246 18.00 -21.18 -13.39
C SER A 246 18.19 -21.68 -11.95
N HIS A 247 18.91 -20.89 -11.14
CA HIS A 247 19.05 -21.19 -9.70
C HIS A 247 17.71 -21.17 -8.98
N SER A 248 16.89 -20.14 -9.19
CA SER A 248 15.58 -20.05 -8.57
C SER A 248 14.67 -21.22 -8.95
N LEU A 249 14.71 -21.68 -10.20
CA LEU A 249 13.93 -22.84 -10.66
C LEU A 249 14.46 -24.17 -10.09
N ALA A 250 15.76 -24.27 -9.84
CA ALA A 250 16.38 -25.45 -9.24
C ALA A 250 16.20 -25.50 -7.71
N THR A 251 15.99 -24.35 -7.06
CA THR A 251 15.80 -24.25 -5.61
C THR A 251 14.38 -24.71 -5.25
N LYS A 252 14.27 -25.53 -4.19
CA LYS A 252 12.97 -25.93 -3.66
C LYS A 252 12.33 -24.76 -2.91
N HIS A 253 11.33 -24.15 -3.52
CA HIS A 253 10.49 -23.13 -2.91
C HIS A 253 9.27 -23.75 -2.22
N GLU A 254 8.55 -22.94 -1.41
CA GLU A 254 7.20 -23.29 -0.97
C GLU A 254 6.31 -23.51 -2.21
N GLU A 255 5.67 -24.67 -2.30
CA GLU A 255 4.76 -24.97 -3.41
C GLU A 255 3.53 -24.07 -3.31
N VAL A 256 3.31 -23.28 -4.34
CA VAL A 256 2.10 -22.47 -4.50
C VAL A 256 1.08 -23.28 -5.29
N GLU A 257 0.07 -23.77 -4.61
CA GLU A 257 -1.03 -24.49 -5.24
C GLU A 257 -1.75 -23.59 -6.27
N TRP A 258 -2.23 -24.17 -7.36
CA TRP A 258 -3.04 -23.43 -8.32
C TRP A 258 -4.37 -23.00 -7.72
N PHE A 259 -5.02 -23.91 -6.99
CA PHE A 259 -6.35 -23.71 -6.41
C PHE A 259 -6.50 -24.52 -5.14
N SER A 260 -7.15 -23.97 -4.14
CA SER A 260 -7.59 -24.66 -2.94
C SER A 260 -8.96 -24.16 -2.54
N LEU A 261 -9.82 -25.05 -2.03
CA LEU A 261 -11.08 -24.68 -1.40
C LEU A 261 -10.90 -24.30 0.08
N ASP A 262 -9.72 -24.55 0.64
CA ASP A 262 -9.39 -24.12 1.98
C ASP A 262 -9.18 -22.60 2.00
N VAL A 263 -10.15 -21.88 2.54
CA VAL A 263 -10.10 -20.42 2.71
C VAL A 263 -9.02 -19.98 3.69
N GLY A 264 -8.48 -20.88 4.49
CA GLY A 264 -7.34 -20.64 5.38
C GLY A 264 -5.99 -20.72 4.65
N ASN A 265 -5.93 -21.31 3.45
CA ASN A 265 -4.71 -21.35 2.67
C ASN A 265 -4.34 -19.92 2.22
N ARG A 266 -3.20 -19.44 2.73
CA ARG A 266 -2.78 -18.05 2.54
C ARG A 266 -2.61 -17.68 1.08
N SER A 267 -2.02 -18.55 0.27
CA SER A 267 -1.53 -18.20 -1.06
C SER A 267 -1.69 -19.34 -2.05
N THR A 268 -2.73 -19.28 -2.87
CA THR A 268 -2.81 -20.04 -4.12
C THR A 268 -2.72 -19.07 -5.29
N VAL A 269 -2.42 -19.54 -6.49
CA VAL A 269 -2.45 -18.71 -7.70
C VAL A 269 -3.83 -18.06 -7.86
N PHE A 270 -4.90 -18.81 -7.58
CA PHE A 270 -6.27 -18.32 -7.65
C PHE A 270 -6.55 -17.23 -6.60
N THR A 271 -6.26 -17.46 -5.32
CA THR A 271 -6.54 -16.50 -4.24
C THR A 271 -5.74 -15.21 -4.41
N ILE A 272 -4.46 -15.31 -4.80
CA ILE A 272 -3.62 -14.15 -5.13
C ILE A 272 -4.22 -13.37 -6.30
N SER A 273 -4.57 -14.05 -7.39
CA SER A 273 -5.07 -13.38 -8.61
C SER A 273 -6.42 -12.71 -8.37
N ILE A 274 -7.37 -13.38 -7.72
CA ILE A 274 -8.68 -12.78 -7.45
C ILE A 274 -8.58 -11.66 -6.40
N GLY A 275 -7.75 -11.84 -5.38
CA GLY A 275 -7.48 -10.81 -4.39
C GLY A 275 -6.92 -9.55 -5.01
N MET A 276 -5.89 -9.69 -5.86
CA MET A 276 -5.28 -8.56 -6.59
C MET A 276 -6.24 -7.91 -7.59
N PHE A 277 -7.08 -8.70 -8.28
CA PHE A 277 -8.12 -8.16 -9.14
C PHE A 277 -9.07 -7.23 -8.39
N PHE A 278 -9.66 -7.70 -7.29
CA PHE A 278 -10.56 -6.89 -6.48
C PHE A 278 -9.84 -5.71 -5.83
N TRP A 279 -8.62 -5.90 -5.35
CA TRP A 279 -7.82 -4.82 -4.79
C TRP A 279 -7.61 -3.68 -5.81
N PHE A 280 -7.20 -4.00 -7.03
CA PHE A 280 -6.98 -3.00 -8.07
C PHE A 280 -8.28 -2.32 -8.50
N ILE A 281 -9.37 -3.06 -8.77
CA ILE A 281 -10.62 -2.44 -9.22
C ILE A 281 -11.24 -1.55 -8.15
N CYS A 282 -11.17 -1.94 -6.87
CA CYS A 282 -11.66 -1.13 -5.76
C CYS A 282 -10.76 0.10 -5.53
N THR A 283 -9.43 -0.06 -5.59
CA THR A 283 -8.49 1.04 -5.45
C THR A 283 -8.71 2.09 -6.55
N HIS A 284 -8.79 1.68 -7.80
CA HIS A 284 -8.98 2.61 -8.92
C HIS A 284 -10.42 3.13 -9.07
N GLY A 285 -11.37 2.52 -8.39
CA GLY A 285 -12.80 2.89 -8.45
C GLY A 285 -13.34 3.60 -7.20
N ALA A 286 -12.60 3.58 -6.07
CA ALA A 286 -13.12 4.11 -4.81
C ALA A 286 -12.10 4.81 -3.92
N ASN A 287 -10.78 4.59 -4.14
CA ASN A 287 -9.75 5.25 -3.33
C ASN A 287 -9.46 6.65 -3.89
N GLN A 288 -9.56 7.67 -3.02
CA GLN A 288 -9.34 9.07 -3.38
C GLN A 288 -7.95 9.30 -3.97
N VAL A 289 -6.91 8.60 -3.51
CA VAL A 289 -5.53 8.73 -4.04
C VAL A 289 -5.47 8.45 -5.54
N ALA A 290 -6.12 7.41 -6.02
CA ALA A 290 -6.13 7.06 -7.43
C ALA A 290 -7.09 7.97 -8.24
N LEU A 291 -8.30 8.21 -7.72
CA LEU A 291 -9.34 8.98 -8.42
C LEU A 291 -8.96 10.45 -8.56
N GLN A 292 -8.38 11.06 -7.53
CA GLN A 292 -7.94 12.46 -7.57
C GLN A 292 -6.95 12.71 -8.73
N ARG A 293 -6.10 11.74 -9.05
CA ARG A 293 -5.15 11.87 -10.16
C ARG A 293 -5.81 11.87 -11.52
N TYR A 294 -6.88 11.08 -11.73
CA TYR A 294 -7.65 11.18 -12.97
C TYR A 294 -8.22 12.59 -13.15
N PHE A 295 -8.63 13.25 -12.08
CA PHE A 295 -9.18 14.61 -12.13
C PHE A 295 -8.13 15.70 -12.41
N THR A 296 -6.82 15.37 -12.38
CA THR A 296 -5.75 16.36 -12.67
C THR A 296 -5.44 16.51 -14.16
N VAL A 297 -5.96 15.66 -15.03
CA VAL A 297 -5.81 15.73 -16.48
C VAL A 297 -7.04 16.34 -17.16
N ARG A 298 -6.90 16.76 -18.43
CA ARG A 298 -7.90 17.57 -19.12
C ARG A 298 -9.14 16.79 -19.57
N ASN A 299 -8.97 15.53 -19.95
CA ASN A 299 -10.04 14.77 -20.61
C ASN A 299 -9.88 13.25 -20.43
N VAL A 300 -10.92 12.52 -20.84
CA VAL A 300 -11.00 11.05 -20.76
C VAL A 300 -9.82 10.36 -21.45
N ARG A 301 -9.36 10.90 -22.60
CA ARG A 301 -8.23 10.30 -23.35
C ARG A 301 -6.93 10.39 -22.55
N GLU A 302 -6.64 11.55 -21.96
CA GLU A 302 -5.47 11.74 -21.12
C GLU A 302 -5.52 10.87 -19.85
N ALA A 303 -6.69 10.76 -19.20
CA ALA A 303 -6.86 9.88 -18.05
C ALA A 303 -6.65 8.39 -18.41
N ARG A 304 -7.10 7.97 -19.59
CA ARG A 304 -6.84 6.62 -20.11
C ARG A 304 -5.35 6.37 -20.37
N ILE A 305 -4.65 7.36 -20.96
CA ILE A 305 -3.19 7.28 -21.17
C ILE A 305 -2.47 7.22 -19.82
N SER A 306 -2.87 8.05 -18.85
CA SER A 306 -2.28 8.00 -17.50
C SER A 306 -2.41 6.62 -16.87
N TYR A 307 -3.59 6.00 -16.97
CA TYR A 307 -3.78 4.67 -16.42
C TYR A 307 -2.97 3.59 -17.17
N LEU A 308 -2.86 3.69 -18.49
CA LEU A 308 -2.02 2.78 -19.27
C LEU A 308 -0.54 2.89 -18.87
N VAL A 309 -0.03 4.10 -18.70
CA VAL A 309 1.34 4.33 -18.21
C VAL A 309 1.51 3.74 -16.80
N SER A 310 0.54 3.93 -15.91
CA SER A 310 0.56 3.33 -14.57
C SER A 310 0.58 1.80 -14.61
N ALA A 311 -0.23 1.17 -15.46
CA ALA A 311 -0.27 -0.29 -15.61
C ALA A 311 1.07 -0.85 -16.16
N LEU A 312 1.65 -0.19 -17.16
CA LEU A 312 2.95 -0.57 -17.72
C LEU A 312 4.08 -0.38 -16.71
N ALA A 313 4.07 0.72 -15.94
CA ALA A 313 5.03 0.95 -14.86
C ALA A 313 4.91 -0.14 -13.77
N SER A 314 3.69 -0.55 -13.42
CA SER A 314 3.44 -1.63 -12.45
C SER A 314 4.01 -2.97 -12.92
N LEU A 315 3.79 -3.32 -14.19
CA LEU A 315 4.36 -4.54 -14.76
C LEU A 315 5.89 -4.48 -14.80
N GLY A 316 6.46 -3.34 -15.25
CA GLY A 316 7.90 -3.17 -15.38
C GLY A 316 8.63 -3.26 -14.04
N ILE A 317 8.18 -2.52 -13.02
CA ILE A 317 8.81 -2.57 -11.69
C ILE A 317 8.61 -3.94 -11.03
N GLY A 318 7.46 -4.58 -11.26
CA GLY A 318 7.21 -5.93 -10.76
C GLY A 318 8.23 -6.94 -11.27
N VAL A 319 8.58 -6.88 -12.56
CA VAL A 319 9.62 -7.73 -13.16
C VAL A 319 11.02 -7.37 -12.61
N ILE A 320 11.31 -6.08 -12.46
CA ILE A 320 12.61 -5.62 -11.94
C ILE A 320 12.80 -6.05 -10.48
N LEU A 321 11.80 -5.84 -9.62
CA LEU A 321 11.89 -6.26 -8.21
C LEU A 321 11.93 -7.78 -8.05
N ALA A 322 11.27 -8.52 -8.95
CA ALA A 322 11.43 -9.97 -9.02
C ALA A 322 12.88 -10.34 -9.41
N GLY A 323 13.46 -9.61 -10.37
CA GLY A 323 14.88 -9.74 -10.74
C GLY A 323 15.82 -9.49 -9.55
N VAL A 324 15.55 -8.45 -8.75
CA VAL A 324 16.29 -8.20 -7.50
C VAL A 324 16.15 -9.40 -6.56
N GLY A 325 14.94 -9.95 -6.39
CA GLY A 325 14.72 -11.10 -5.51
C GLY A 325 15.49 -12.36 -5.93
N VAL A 326 15.45 -12.72 -7.23
CA VAL A 326 16.20 -13.91 -7.72
C VAL A 326 17.71 -13.69 -7.72
N SER A 327 18.19 -12.47 -8.01
CA SER A 327 19.62 -12.15 -7.94
C SER A 327 20.13 -12.20 -6.50
N LEU A 328 19.36 -11.72 -5.52
CA LEU A 328 19.69 -11.85 -4.10
C LEU A 328 19.70 -13.31 -3.66
N ALA A 329 18.72 -14.13 -4.11
CA ALA A 329 18.69 -15.55 -3.78
C ALA A 329 19.94 -16.30 -4.28
N TYR A 330 20.43 -15.91 -5.44
CA TYR A 330 21.70 -16.41 -5.99
C TYR A 330 22.90 -15.94 -5.16
N TYR A 331 22.95 -14.64 -4.84
CA TYR A 331 24.08 -13.99 -4.17
C TYR A 331 24.36 -14.55 -2.77
N ILE A 332 23.31 -14.79 -1.98
CA ILE A 332 23.46 -15.23 -0.59
C ILE A 332 23.94 -16.68 -0.41
N GLN A 333 24.13 -17.45 -1.51
CA GLN A 333 24.70 -18.80 -1.43
C GLN A 333 26.16 -18.73 -0.97
N ASP A 334 26.93 -17.81 -1.55
CA ASP A 334 28.35 -17.63 -1.27
C ASP A 334 28.58 -16.47 -0.27
N HIS A 335 27.58 -15.64 -0.03
CA HIS A 335 27.64 -14.46 0.84
C HIS A 335 26.53 -14.52 1.91
N PRO A 336 26.71 -15.32 2.97
CA PRO A 336 25.67 -15.53 3.98
C PRO A 336 25.34 -14.25 4.74
N LEU A 337 24.06 -14.12 5.12
CA LEU A 337 23.51 -13.07 5.97
C LEU A 337 22.89 -13.68 7.21
N ASP A 338 22.87 -12.97 8.35
CA ASP A 338 22.18 -13.43 9.57
C ASP A 338 20.74 -13.82 9.29
N ALA A 339 20.05 -13.02 8.46
CA ALA A 339 18.68 -13.31 8.02
C ALA A 339 18.61 -14.61 7.20
N SER A 340 19.58 -14.89 6.32
CA SER A 340 19.60 -16.12 5.53
C SER A 340 19.85 -17.35 6.40
N ILE A 341 20.72 -17.23 7.38
CA ILE A 341 21.02 -18.29 8.36
C ILE A 341 19.78 -18.59 9.21
N ALA A 342 19.16 -17.55 9.81
CA ALA A 342 17.95 -17.67 10.61
C ALA A 342 16.78 -18.29 9.81
N ARG A 343 16.64 -17.90 8.53
CA ARG A 343 15.65 -18.49 7.61
C ARG A 343 15.89 -19.99 7.41
N ASN A 344 17.12 -20.37 7.10
CA ASN A 344 17.45 -21.77 6.84
C ASN A 344 17.26 -22.65 8.08
N GLN A 345 17.65 -22.16 9.26
CA GLN A 345 17.41 -22.85 10.54
C GLN A 345 15.92 -23.01 10.84
N SER A 346 15.14 -21.93 10.68
CA SER A 346 13.68 -21.97 10.90
C SER A 346 12.96 -22.89 9.93
N THR A 347 13.39 -22.93 8.66
CA THR A 347 12.85 -23.82 7.63
C THR A 347 13.15 -25.28 7.95
N ALA A 348 14.39 -25.58 8.37
CA ALA A 348 14.78 -26.93 8.76
C ALA A 348 13.99 -27.42 9.99
N SER A 349 13.83 -26.55 11.00
CA SER A 349 13.03 -26.87 12.20
C SER A 349 11.55 -27.10 11.89
N LEU A 350 10.96 -26.30 11.02
CA LEU A 350 9.57 -26.49 10.58
C LEU A 350 9.39 -27.82 9.84
N LYS A 351 10.34 -28.15 8.95
CA LYS A 351 10.33 -29.45 8.25
C LYS A 351 10.43 -30.61 9.22
N GLN A 352 11.29 -30.54 10.22
CA GLN A 352 11.41 -31.59 11.24
C GLN A 352 10.10 -31.79 12.02
N LEU A 353 9.37 -30.70 12.33
CA LEU A 353 8.06 -30.77 12.95
C LEU A 353 7.01 -31.39 12.02
N ASP A 354 7.07 -31.12 10.71
CA ASP A 354 6.17 -31.71 9.72
C ASP A 354 6.44 -33.22 9.55
N ASP A 355 7.71 -33.62 9.44
CA ASP A 355 8.14 -35.03 9.37
C ASP A 355 7.68 -35.81 10.63
N THR A 356 7.72 -35.17 11.81
CA THR A 356 7.23 -35.78 13.07
C THR A 356 5.73 -35.99 13.05
N LEU A 357 4.94 -35.04 12.51
CA LEU A 357 3.49 -35.19 12.38
C LEU A 357 3.11 -36.29 11.38
N GLU A 358 3.83 -36.34 10.25
CA GLU A 358 3.59 -37.35 9.23
C GLU A 358 3.89 -38.76 9.77
N ALA A 359 5.01 -38.90 10.50
CA ALA A 359 5.34 -40.17 11.17
C ALA A 359 4.29 -40.58 12.20
N ALA A 360 3.81 -39.64 13.02
CA ALA A 360 2.74 -39.94 13.99
C ALA A 360 1.44 -40.34 13.30
N ARG A 361 1.09 -39.66 12.19
CA ARG A 361 -0.11 -39.97 11.40
C ARG A 361 -0.06 -41.37 10.81
N ASN A 362 1.11 -41.78 10.35
CA ASN A 362 1.32 -43.08 9.71
C ASN A 362 1.42 -44.22 10.73
N ASN A 363 1.98 -44.00 11.93
CA ASN A 363 2.24 -45.03 12.94
C ASN A 363 1.11 -45.12 14.00
N ASP A 364 0.62 -43.98 14.48
CA ASP A 364 -0.24 -43.89 15.66
C ASP A 364 -1.66 -43.37 15.33
N GLY A 365 -1.92 -43.06 14.07
CA GLY A 365 -3.22 -42.60 13.56
C GLY A 365 -3.49 -41.11 13.72
N GLN A 366 -4.64 -40.68 13.20
CA GLN A 366 -4.97 -39.24 13.06
C GLN A 366 -5.10 -38.51 14.40
N GLN A 367 -5.61 -39.19 15.43
CA GLN A 367 -5.84 -38.61 16.75
C GLN A 367 -4.52 -38.27 17.48
N ALA A 368 -3.49 -39.12 17.32
CA ALA A 368 -2.15 -38.86 17.84
C ALA A 368 -1.49 -37.67 17.11
N ALA A 369 -1.63 -37.61 15.79
CA ALA A 369 -1.12 -36.52 15.00
C ALA A 369 -1.79 -35.17 15.38
N GLU A 370 -3.09 -35.11 15.63
CA GLU A 370 -3.81 -33.93 16.09
C GLU A 370 -3.33 -33.45 17.46
N THR A 371 -3.05 -34.37 18.38
CA THR A 371 -2.51 -34.06 19.72
C THR A 371 -1.10 -33.43 19.60
N ILE A 372 -0.23 -34.02 18.80
CA ILE A 372 1.11 -33.53 18.55
C ILE A 372 1.05 -32.17 17.83
N ALA A 373 0.16 -31.98 16.86
CA ALA A 373 -0.04 -30.70 16.18
C ALA A 373 -0.46 -29.57 17.14
N ALA A 374 -1.34 -29.89 18.10
CA ALA A 374 -1.77 -28.95 19.13
C ALA A 374 -0.60 -28.56 20.05
N ASP A 375 0.19 -29.54 20.51
CA ASP A 375 1.37 -29.30 21.34
C ASP A 375 2.45 -28.46 20.62
N GLN A 376 2.69 -28.75 19.35
CA GLN A 376 3.66 -28.02 18.52
C GLN A 376 3.16 -26.65 18.03
N SER A 377 1.91 -26.30 18.25
CA SER A 377 1.27 -25.11 17.63
C SER A 377 1.96 -23.77 18.00
N ALA A 378 2.41 -23.64 19.24
CA ALA A 378 3.13 -22.46 19.72
C ALA A 378 4.52 -22.37 19.09
N GLN A 379 5.27 -23.47 19.06
CA GLN A 379 6.61 -23.53 18.44
C GLN A 379 6.55 -23.23 16.94
N ARG A 380 5.57 -23.80 16.23
CA ARG A 380 5.35 -23.51 14.80
C ARG A 380 5.06 -22.02 14.56
N ARG A 381 4.27 -21.39 15.42
CA ARG A 381 3.98 -19.95 15.32
C ARG A 381 5.25 -19.12 15.48
N GLU A 382 6.09 -19.40 16.46
CA GLU A 382 7.34 -18.68 16.69
C GLU A 382 8.35 -18.88 15.53
N LEU A 383 8.51 -20.12 15.05
CA LEU A 383 9.36 -20.38 13.89
C LEU A 383 8.88 -19.66 12.63
N ARG A 384 7.57 -19.61 12.38
CA ARG A 384 6.99 -18.86 11.27
C ARG A 384 7.21 -17.35 11.42
N LYS A 385 7.11 -16.80 12.63
CA LYS A 385 7.42 -15.37 12.87
C LYS A 385 8.89 -15.08 12.58
N THR A 386 9.81 -15.93 13.07
CA THR A 386 11.25 -15.80 12.81
C THR A 386 11.55 -15.89 11.32
N LEU A 387 10.94 -16.84 10.62
CA LEU A 387 11.09 -17.03 9.18
C LEU A 387 10.63 -15.78 8.41
N ASN A 388 9.45 -15.25 8.72
CA ASN A 388 8.90 -14.06 8.09
C ASN A 388 9.80 -12.83 8.33
N LYS A 389 10.24 -12.62 9.57
CA LYS A 389 11.16 -11.53 9.91
C LYS A 389 12.49 -11.66 9.16
N ALA A 390 13.02 -12.87 9.08
CA ALA A 390 14.25 -13.13 8.32
C ALA A 390 14.09 -12.76 6.84
N GLN A 391 12.98 -13.17 6.21
CA GLN A 391 12.69 -12.85 4.80
C GLN A 391 12.61 -11.34 4.55
N ASP A 392 11.94 -10.60 5.42
CA ASP A 392 11.80 -9.14 5.32
C ASP A 392 13.16 -8.42 5.53
N SER A 393 14.11 -9.04 6.25
CA SER A 393 15.42 -8.46 6.59
C SER A 393 16.53 -8.78 5.57
N ILE A 394 16.31 -9.70 4.63
CA ILE A 394 17.37 -10.12 3.66
C ILE A 394 17.87 -8.94 2.82
N PHE A 395 16.96 -8.21 2.20
CA PHE A 395 17.33 -7.08 1.34
C PHE A 395 17.96 -5.92 2.13
N PRO A 396 17.41 -5.47 3.28
CA PRO A 396 18.07 -4.49 4.15
C PRO A 396 19.48 -4.92 4.59
N GLN A 397 19.69 -6.17 4.99
CA GLN A 397 21.00 -6.67 5.39
C GLN A 397 21.99 -6.71 4.21
N PHE A 398 21.53 -7.11 3.01
CA PHE A 398 22.36 -7.04 1.82
C PHE A 398 22.83 -5.60 1.54
N ILE A 399 21.90 -4.62 1.59
CA ILE A 399 22.23 -3.20 1.41
C ILE A 399 23.27 -2.76 2.44
N ARG A 400 23.10 -3.17 3.69
CA ARG A 400 23.98 -2.79 4.80
C ARG A 400 25.39 -3.36 4.65
N HIS A 401 25.52 -4.65 4.37
CA HIS A 401 26.77 -5.39 4.51
C HIS A 401 27.57 -5.49 3.21
N TYR A 402 26.91 -5.63 2.06
CA TYR A 402 27.58 -5.94 0.81
C TYR A 402 27.55 -4.80 -0.21
N MET A 403 26.56 -3.91 -0.14
CA MET A 403 26.48 -2.85 -1.14
C MET A 403 27.57 -1.77 -0.94
N PRO A 404 28.29 -1.38 -2.01
CA PRO A 404 29.34 -0.38 -1.90
C PRO A 404 28.77 1.02 -1.58
N PRO A 405 29.60 1.91 -0.96
CA PRO A 405 29.26 3.30 -0.75
C PRO A 405 28.75 3.99 -2.02
N VAL A 406 27.95 5.03 -1.88
CA VAL A 406 27.21 5.74 -2.94
C VAL A 406 26.04 4.91 -3.49
N LEU A 407 26.23 3.65 -3.91
CA LEU A 407 25.12 2.80 -4.35
C LEU A 407 24.19 2.46 -3.20
N ARG A 408 24.75 2.18 -2.02
CA ARG A 408 23.99 2.00 -0.78
C ARG A 408 23.15 3.23 -0.45
N GLY A 409 23.75 4.43 -0.50
CA GLY A 409 23.06 5.69 -0.31
C GLY A 409 21.93 5.91 -1.34
N LEU A 410 22.14 5.50 -2.60
CA LEU A 410 21.12 5.60 -3.65
C LEU A 410 19.93 4.67 -3.39
N VAL A 411 20.18 3.42 -2.95
CA VAL A 411 19.11 2.48 -2.62
C VAL A 411 18.36 2.91 -1.36
N VAL A 412 19.06 3.47 -0.37
CA VAL A 412 18.42 4.09 0.79
C VAL A 412 17.56 5.30 0.37
N ALA A 413 18.04 6.16 -0.54
CA ALA A 413 17.23 7.23 -1.12
C ALA A 413 16.00 6.68 -1.87
N ALA A 414 16.11 5.52 -2.54
CA ALA A 414 14.98 4.84 -3.15
C ALA A 414 13.94 4.34 -2.12
N LEU A 415 14.38 3.85 -0.95
CA LEU A 415 13.48 3.50 0.14
C LEU A 415 12.72 4.72 0.69
N PHE A 416 13.44 5.85 0.86
CA PHE A 416 12.80 7.13 1.20
C PHE A 416 11.80 7.53 0.12
N ALA A 417 12.16 7.43 -1.16
CA ALA A 417 11.29 7.76 -2.28
C ALA A 417 9.98 6.95 -2.25
N ALA A 418 10.05 5.65 -1.99
CA ALA A 418 8.88 4.78 -1.89
C ALA A 418 7.97 5.13 -0.72
N ALA A 419 8.54 5.52 0.43
CA ALA A 419 7.75 5.98 1.57
C ALA A 419 7.10 7.33 1.29
N MET A 420 7.90 8.30 0.83
CA MET A 420 7.46 9.68 0.62
C MET A 420 6.34 9.79 -0.40
N SER A 421 6.41 9.08 -1.55
CA SER A 421 5.35 9.08 -2.57
C SER A 421 3.98 8.66 -2.02
N THR A 422 3.97 7.67 -1.13
CA THR A 422 2.75 7.21 -0.49
C THR A 422 2.23 8.19 0.57
N ILE A 423 3.14 8.75 1.39
CA ILE A 423 2.78 9.72 2.44
C ILE A 423 2.20 10.99 1.82
N ASP A 424 2.86 11.54 0.81
CA ASP A 424 2.46 12.76 0.13
C ASP A 424 1.07 12.65 -0.49
N SER A 425 0.88 11.54 -1.19
CA SER A 425 -0.36 11.22 -1.89
C SER A 425 -1.52 11.02 -0.93
N GLY A 426 -1.26 10.29 0.15
CA GLY A 426 -2.25 10.07 1.18
C GLY A 426 -2.58 11.33 1.97
N ALA A 427 -1.58 12.15 2.32
CA ALA A 427 -1.79 13.41 3.03
C ALA A 427 -2.59 14.42 2.19
N ASN A 428 -2.28 14.56 0.90
CA ASN A 428 -3.02 15.43 -0.02
C ASN A 428 -4.47 14.94 -0.19
N SER A 429 -4.67 13.63 -0.39
CA SER A 429 -6.02 13.06 -0.55
C SER A 429 -6.85 13.16 0.73
N THR A 430 -6.24 12.95 1.90
CA THR A 430 -6.90 13.14 3.20
C THR A 430 -7.35 14.58 3.41
N SER A 431 -6.48 15.55 3.10
CA SER A 431 -6.82 16.98 3.16
C SER A 431 -7.97 17.33 2.20
N THR A 432 -7.99 16.72 1.01
CA THR A 432 -9.09 16.88 0.04
C THR A 432 -10.40 16.37 0.62
N ILE A 433 -10.43 15.14 1.13
CA ILE A 433 -11.63 14.54 1.74
C ILE A 433 -12.12 15.41 2.90
N LEU A 434 -11.26 15.79 3.83
CA LEU A 434 -11.65 16.62 4.97
C LEU A 434 -12.21 17.97 4.53
N THR A 435 -11.57 18.64 3.58
CA THR A 435 -12.02 19.95 3.11
C THR A 435 -13.33 19.86 2.35
N VAL A 436 -13.42 18.94 1.39
CA VAL A 436 -14.54 18.87 0.45
C VAL A 436 -15.74 18.13 1.03
N ASP A 437 -15.49 17.00 1.73
CA ASP A 437 -16.57 16.12 2.17
C ASP A 437 -17.13 16.46 3.57
N PHE A 438 -16.33 17.17 4.40
CA PHE A 438 -16.77 17.54 5.74
C PHE A 438 -16.85 19.05 5.95
N PHE A 439 -15.77 19.80 5.70
CA PHE A 439 -15.78 21.23 6.03
C PHE A 439 -16.70 22.05 5.12
N ARG A 440 -16.70 21.83 3.79
CA ARG A 440 -17.59 22.57 2.88
C ARG A 440 -19.08 22.35 3.19
N PRO A 441 -19.58 21.10 3.35
CA PRO A 441 -20.99 20.86 3.65
C PRO A 441 -21.43 21.33 5.03
N LEU A 442 -20.53 21.35 6.01
CA LEU A 442 -20.84 21.73 7.39
C LEU A 442 -20.64 23.24 7.66
N SER A 443 -19.95 23.96 6.77
CA SER A 443 -19.70 25.40 6.93
C SER A 443 -20.92 26.19 6.52
N ARG A 444 -21.39 27.08 7.41
CA ARG A 444 -22.50 28.01 7.14
C ARG A 444 -22.06 29.25 6.36
N THR A 445 -20.77 29.53 6.31
CA THR A 445 -20.19 30.70 5.61
C THR A 445 -19.26 30.23 4.51
N GLN A 446 -19.39 30.81 3.32
CA GLN A 446 -18.43 30.58 2.24
C GLN A 446 -17.10 31.22 2.63
N ALA A 447 -16.05 30.40 2.76
CA ALA A 447 -14.72 30.91 2.99
C ALA A 447 -14.17 31.55 1.69
N THR A 448 -13.28 32.53 1.82
CA THR A 448 -12.53 33.06 0.68
C THR A 448 -11.58 31.97 0.13
N GLU A 449 -11.23 32.02 -1.16
CA GLU A 449 -10.28 31.07 -1.75
C GLU A 449 -8.96 30.98 -0.97
N ALA A 450 -8.43 32.14 -0.54
CA ALA A 450 -7.22 32.18 0.29
C ALA A 450 -7.42 31.47 1.65
N GLY A 451 -8.60 31.64 2.25
CA GLY A 451 -8.95 30.95 3.52
C GLY A 451 -9.11 29.43 3.34
N GLU A 452 -9.71 28.98 2.23
CA GLU A 452 -9.80 27.55 1.91
C GLU A 452 -8.42 26.94 1.65
N LEU A 453 -7.55 27.63 0.90
CA LEU A 453 -6.19 27.17 0.64
C LEU A 453 -5.37 27.09 1.92
N ALA A 454 -5.48 28.09 2.80
CA ALA A 454 -4.81 28.07 4.11
C ALA A 454 -5.33 26.90 4.97
N ARG A 455 -6.64 26.65 4.97
CA ARG A 455 -7.24 25.50 5.65
C ARG A 455 -6.74 24.17 5.08
N ALA A 456 -6.68 24.02 3.76
CA ALA A 456 -6.19 22.82 3.12
C ALA A 456 -4.74 22.51 3.53
N ARG A 457 -3.86 23.54 3.53
CA ARG A 457 -2.47 23.42 4.00
C ARG A 457 -2.39 23.02 5.47
N TYR A 458 -3.18 23.69 6.33
CA TYR A 458 -3.23 23.36 7.75
C TYR A 458 -3.69 21.91 7.99
N LEU A 459 -4.74 21.48 7.30
CA LEU A 459 -5.21 20.09 7.38
C LEU A 459 -4.16 19.10 6.91
N THR A 460 -3.45 19.38 5.81
CA THR A 460 -2.35 18.52 5.35
C THR A 460 -1.25 18.39 6.41
N ALA A 461 -0.86 19.50 7.03
CA ALA A 461 0.14 19.49 8.11
C ALA A 461 -0.35 18.74 9.36
N ALA A 462 -1.59 19.02 9.80
CA ALA A 462 -2.19 18.35 10.96
C ALA A 462 -2.31 16.84 10.75
N MET A 463 -2.70 16.42 9.53
CA MET A 463 -2.79 15.01 9.18
C MET A 463 -1.44 14.30 9.26
N GLY A 464 -0.39 15.00 8.91
CA GLY A 464 0.94 14.46 9.06
C GLY A 464 1.32 14.15 10.49
N VAL A 465 1.02 15.07 11.38
CA VAL A 465 1.23 14.83 12.82
C VAL A 465 0.41 13.63 13.31
N VAL A 466 -0.86 13.54 12.87
CA VAL A 466 -1.73 12.40 13.22
C VAL A 466 -1.15 11.09 12.70
N VAL A 467 -0.64 11.04 11.47
CA VAL A 467 -0.01 9.85 10.89
C VAL A 467 1.23 9.44 11.69
N VAL A 468 2.10 10.39 12.06
CA VAL A 468 3.28 10.10 12.88
C VAL A 468 2.87 9.51 14.24
N LEU A 469 1.91 10.14 14.93
CA LEU A 469 1.41 9.66 16.23
C LEU A 469 0.75 8.27 16.09
N TYR A 470 -0.05 8.07 15.06
CA TYR A 470 -0.68 6.77 14.79
C TYR A 470 0.37 5.69 14.47
N THR A 471 1.42 6.03 13.71
CA THR A 471 2.53 5.11 13.41
C THR A 471 3.31 4.73 14.67
N LEU A 472 3.57 5.68 15.57
CA LEU A 472 4.20 5.41 16.86
C LEU A 472 3.35 4.45 17.70
N GLY A 473 2.03 4.68 17.76
CA GLY A 473 1.10 3.76 18.42
C GLY A 473 1.11 2.37 17.77
N LEU A 474 1.06 2.31 16.45
CA LEU A 474 1.09 1.06 15.68
C LEU A 474 2.40 0.28 15.92
N TYR A 475 3.54 0.96 16.01
CA TYR A 475 4.83 0.34 16.33
C TYR A 475 4.78 -0.45 17.64
N HIS A 476 4.20 0.12 18.69
CA HIS A 476 4.09 -0.55 19.98
C HIS A 476 3.08 -1.70 19.98
N LEU A 477 2.00 -1.57 19.20
CA LEU A 477 0.94 -2.58 19.14
C LEU A 477 1.30 -3.77 18.23
N SER A 478 2.17 -3.56 17.21
CA SER A 478 2.47 -4.54 16.18
C SER A 478 3.74 -5.35 16.41
N LYS A 479 4.38 -5.23 17.58
CA LYS A 479 5.63 -5.96 17.88
C LYS A 479 5.44 -7.47 17.66
N GLY A 480 6.20 -8.00 16.68
CA GLY A 480 6.17 -9.43 16.30
C GLY A 480 5.17 -9.81 15.21
N THR A 481 4.44 -8.86 14.61
CA THR A 481 3.58 -9.11 13.45
C THR A 481 4.35 -8.91 12.15
N ASN A 482 4.12 -9.79 11.15
CA ASN A 482 4.68 -9.63 9.81
C ASN A 482 4.11 -8.35 9.17
N ILE A 483 4.97 -7.59 8.47
CA ILE A 483 4.62 -6.34 7.81
C ILE A 483 3.50 -6.52 6.77
N ILE A 484 3.56 -7.59 5.97
CA ILE A 484 2.53 -7.87 4.95
C ILE A 484 1.19 -8.17 5.61
N ASP A 485 1.17 -8.97 6.67
CA ASP A 485 -0.05 -9.27 7.40
C ASP A 485 -0.63 -8.03 8.09
N LEU A 486 0.24 -7.18 8.64
CA LEU A 486 -0.16 -5.89 9.21
C LEU A 486 -0.81 -4.97 8.16
N CYS A 487 -0.26 -4.94 6.94
CA CYS A 487 -0.84 -4.20 5.82
C CYS A 487 -2.20 -4.74 5.42
N GLN A 488 -2.28 -6.05 5.20
CA GLN A 488 -3.51 -6.69 4.72
C GLN A 488 -4.65 -6.56 5.74
N ARG A 489 -4.33 -6.67 7.02
CA ARG A 489 -5.30 -6.56 8.11
C ARG A 489 -5.65 -5.11 8.46
N GLY A 490 -4.66 -4.21 8.42
CA GLY A 490 -4.79 -2.85 8.96
C GLY A 490 -5.62 -1.89 8.11
N PHE A 491 -5.74 -2.11 6.79
CA PHE A 491 -6.43 -1.18 5.90
C PHE A 491 -7.21 -1.82 4.74
N ASN A 492 -6.86 -3.02 4.29
CA ASN A 492 -7.55 -3.65 3.16
C ASN A 492 -8.99 -4.07 3.50
N CYS A 493 -9.32 -4.27 4.78
CA CYS A 493 -10.68 -4.55 5.22
C CYS A 493 -11.69 -3.47 4.78
N PHE A 494 -11.26 -2.21 4.67
CA PHE A 494 -12.12 -1.08 4.32
C PHE A 494 -12.32 -0.92 2.80
N LEU A 495 -11.46 -1.51 1.99
CA LEU A 495 -11.45 -1.27 0.55
C LEU A 495 -12.61 -1.94 -0.21
N GLY A 496 -13.00 -3.15 0.21
CA GLY A 496 -14.05 -3.92 -0.44
C GLY A 496 -15.42 -3.21 -0.45
N PRO A 497 -15.96 -2.83 0.71
CA PRO A 497 -17.23 -2.11 0.82
C PRO A 497 -17.22 -0.77 0.09
N LEU A 498 -16.10 -0.03 0.12
CA LEU A 498 -15.94 1.19 -0.66
C LEU A 498 -16.13 0.92 -2.15
N GLY A 499 -15.41 -0.05 -2.72
CA GLY A 499 -15.53 -0.41 -4.13
C GLY A 499 -16.92 -0.87 -4.52
N ALA A 500 -17.58 -1.69 -3.68
CA ALA A 500 -18.95 -2.15 -3.89
C ALA A 500 -19.95 -0.99 -3.92
N THR A 501 -19.77 0.01 -3.04
CA THR A 501 -20.65 1.19 -2.96
C THR A 501 -20.62 2.00 -4.26
N PHE A 502 -19.44 2.26 -4.81
CA PHE A 502 -19.32 2.95 -6.10
C PHE A 502 -19.92 2.12 -7.24
N MET A 503 -19.66 0.81 -7.28
CA MET A 503 -20.26 -0.07 -8.31
C MET A 503 -21.78 -0.10 -8.23
N LEU A 504 -22.37 -0.26 -7.03
CA LEU A 504 -23.82 -0.23 -6.85
C LEU A 504 -24.41 1.13 -7.23
N GLY A 505 -23.73 2.22 -6.88
CA GLY A 505 -24.12 3.57 -7.28
C GLY A 505 -24.20 3.74 -8.79
N MET A 506 -23.20 3.24 -9.51
CA MET A 506 -23.11 3.35 -10.98
C MET A 506 -24.11 2.45 -11.71
N PHE A 507 -24.24 1.20 -11.28
CA PHE A 507 -24.94 0.18 -12.08
C PHE A 507 -26.35 -0.15 -11.57
N SER A 508 -26.64 0.02 -10.27
CA SER A 508 -27.96 -0.32 -9.74
C SER A 508 -28.94 0.86 -9.83
N ARG A 509 -30.09 0.62 -10.42
CA ARG A 509 -31.22 1.58 -10.45
C ARG A 509 -32.21 1.34 -9.30
N LYS A 510 -32.00 0.32 -8.47
CA LYS A 510 -32.94 -0.10 -7.43
C LYS A 510 -32.43 0.18 -6.01
N VAL A 511 -31.10 0.16 -5.82
CA VAL A 511 -30.49 0.37 -4.51
C VAL A 511 -30.63 1.83 -4.08
N ALA A 512 -31.29 2.03 -2.94
CA ALA A 512 -31.48 3.32 -2.29
C ALA A 512 -30.48 3.52 -1.14
N SER A 513 -30.47 4.72 -0.54
CA SER A 513 -29.50 5.10 0.49
C SER A 513 -29.52 4.19 1.72
N THR A 514 -30.70 3.79 2.20
CA THR A 514 -30.81 2.89 3.38
C THR A 514 -30.21 1.50 3.11
N HIS A 515 -30.48 0.93 1.91
CA HIS A 515 -29.86 -0.32 1.51
C HIS A 515 -28.34 -0.21 1.53
N MET A 516 -27.82 0.93 1.03
CA MET A 516 -26.39 1.15 0.91
C MET A 516 -25.69 1.28 2.27
N VAL A 517 -26.29 2.06 3.20
CA VAL A 517 -25.72 2.20 4.56
C VAL A 517 -25.66 0.86 5.28
N LEU A 518 -26.75 0.08 5.27
CA LEU A 518 -26.80 -1.22 5.95
C LEU A 518 -25.85 -2.22 5.31
N ALA A 519 -25.78 -2.27 3.98
CA ALA A 519 -24.89 -3.16 3.26
C ALA A 519 -23.42 -2.80 3.46
N PHE A 520 -23.09 -1.51 3.50
CA PHE A 520 -21.76 -1.01 3.76
C PHE A 520 -21.29 -1.44 5.16
N VAL A 521 -22.08 -1.16 6.19
CA VAL A 521 -21.76 -1.52 7.58
C VAL A 521 -21.56 -3.04 7.73
N LEU A 522 -22.42 -3.86 7.14
CA LEU A 522 -22.27 -5.31 7.21
C LEU A 522 -21.03 -5.80 6.45
N GLY A 523 -20.73 -5.19 5.30
CA GLY A 523 -19.50 -5.47 4.55
C GLY A 523 -18.24 -5.16 5.36
N GLU A 524 -18.23 -4.04 6.10
CA GLU A 524 -17.13 -3.66 6.99
C GLU A 524 -16.97 -4.63 8.16
N ILE A 525 -18.08 -5.04 8.78
CA ILE A 525 -18.07 -6.06 9.85
C ILE A 525 -17.42 -7.34 9.33
N VAL A 526 -17.80 -7.81 8.13
CA VAL A 526 -17.21 -9.01 7.53
C VAL A 526 -15.73 -8.78 7.16
N GLY A 527 -15.38 -7.62 6.62
CA GLY A 527 -13.99 -7.26 6.30
C GLY A 527 -13.08 -7.32 7.53
N VAL A 528 -13.52 -6.68 8.62
CA VAL A 528 -12.79 -6.71 9.92
C VAL A 528 -12.76 -8.13 10.49
N SER A 529 -13.89 -8.85 10.48
CA SER A 529 -13.96 -10.23 11.00
C SER A 529 -13.04 -11.18 10.22
N ALA A 530 -12.95 -11.02 8.90
CA ALA A 530 -12.04 -11.80 8.06
C ALA A 530 -10.56 -11.44 8.33
N SER A 531 -10.27 -10.15 8.56
CA SER A 531 -8.92 -9.66 8.86
C SER A 531 -8.38 -10.20 10.19
N TYR A 532 -9.24 -10.35 11.18
CA TYR A 532 -8.92 -10.81 12.52
C TYR A 532 -9.57 -12.17 12.84
N SER A 533 -9.69 -13.02 11.82
CA SER A 533 -10.38 -14.32 11.94
C SER A 533 -9.72 -15.27 12.94
N MET A 534 -8.39 -15.24 13.05
CA MET A 534 -7.67 -16.03 14.04
C MET A 534 -7.98 -15.61 15.47
N GLU A 535 -8.08 -14.29 15.70
CA GLU A 535 -8.34 -13.71 17.01
C GLU A 535 -9.81 -13.91 17.43
N PHE A 536 -10.76 -13.81 16.50
CA PHE A 536 -12.19 -13.92 16.79
C PHE A 536 -12.71 -15.37 16.75
N PHE A 537 -12.20 -16.18 15.83
CA PHE A 537 -12.78 -17.50 15.55
C PHE A 537 -11.77 -18.65 15.70
N GLY A 538 -10.49 -18.37 15.95
CA GLY A 538 -9.44 -19.38 16.05
C GLY A 538 -9.10 -20.07 14.71
N ALA A 539 -9.64 -19.57 13.58
CA ALA A 539 -9.46 -20.15 12.25
C ALA A 539 -8.78 -19.14 11.30
N PRO A 540 -7.77 -19.56 10.51
CA PRO A 540 -7.12 -18.67 9.55
C PRO A 540 -8.04 -18.36 8.38
N PHE A 541 -7.99 -17.12 7.89
CA PHE A 541 -8.61 -16.69 6.64
C PHE A 541 -7.57 -16.06 5.74
N SER A 542 -7.59 -16.39 4.45
CA SER A 542 -6.61 -15.88 3.49
C SER A 542 -6.69 -14.36 3.39
N THR A 543 -5.57 -13.68 3.64
CA THR A 543 -5.48 -12.22 3.57
C THR A 543 -5.81 -11.67 2.18
N HIS A 544 -5.59 -12.45 1.12
CA HIS A 544 -5.97 -12.09 -0.25
C HIS A 544 -7.48 -12.09 -0.48
N LEU A 545 -8.25 -12.84 0.31
CA LEU A 545 -9.70 -12.93 0.17
C LEU A 545 -10.47 -11.89 1.00
N ILE A 546 -9.82 -11.07 1.83
CA ILE A 546 -10.46 -10.04 2.66
C ILE A 546 -11.27 -9.06 1.80
N VAL A 547 -10.62 -8.43 0.80
CA VAL A 547 -11.27 -7.45 -0.09
C VAL A 547 -12.41 -8.09 -0.90
N PRO A 548 -12.22 -9.25 -1.58
CA PRO A 548 -13.31 -9.92 -2.29
C PRO A 548 -14.50 -10.29 -1.39
N ALA A 549 -14.24 -10.81 -0.19
CA ALA A 549 -15.30 -11.22 0.74
C ALA A 549 -16.12 -10.02 1.24
N ALA A 550 -15.46 -8.96 1.68
CA ALA A 550 -16.13 -7.73 2.11
C ALA A 550 -16.91 -7.06 0.97
N TRP A 551 -16.34 -7.04 -0.25
CA TRP A 551 -17.00 -6.55 -1.45
C TRP A 551 -18.26 -7.37 -1.78
N ALA A 552 -18.13 -8.69 -1.82
CA ALA A 552 -19.23 -9.60 -2.13
C ALA A 552 -20.36 -9.50 -1.08
N THR A 553 -20.00 -9.43 0.20
CA THR A 553 -20.97 -9.23 1.29
C THR A 553 -21.76 -7.95 1.10
N THR A 554 -21.09 -6.83 0.80
CA THR A 554 -21.76 -5.55 0.55
C THR A 554 -22.71 -5.65 -0.65
N MET A 555 -22.27 -6.26 -1.76
CA MET A 555 -23.08 -6.45 -2.96
C MET A 555 -24.32 -7.31 -2.68
N ILE A 556 -24.11 -8.49 -2.07
CA ILE A 556 -25.19 -9.45 -1.77
C ILE A 556 -26.19 -8.84 -0.78
N THR A 557 -25.71 -8.18 0.26
CA THR A 557 -26.57 -7.53 1.26
C THR A 557 -27.41 -6.41 0.63
N ALA A 558 -26.81 -5.52 -0.15
CA ALA A 558 -27.54 -4.42 -0.79
C ALA A 558 -28.64 -4.94 -1.73
N LEU A 559 -28.35 -6.01 -2.50
CA LEU A 559 -29.33 -6.62 -3.40
C LEU A 559 -30.39 -7.44 -2.63
N GLY A 560 -30.01 -8.16 -1.57
CA GLY A 560 -30.93 -8.91 -0.72
C GLY A 560 -31.93 -7.99 0.03
N LEU A 561 -31.46 -6.84 0.50
CA LEU A 561 -32.32 -5.85 1.17
C LEU A 561 -33.42 -5.28 0.26
N LEU A 562 -33.28 -5.37 -1.07
CA LEU A 562 -34.37 -4.99 -2.00
C LEU A 562 -35.62 -5.84 -1.84
N LEU A 563 -35.50 -7.06 -1.29
CA LEU A 563 -36.61 -7.96 -1.03
C LEU A 563 -37.36 -7.62 0.27
N VAL A 564 -36.69 -6.94 1.20
CA VAL A 564 -37.20 -6.67 2.55
C VAL A 564 -37.61 -5.19 2.74
N ILE A 565 -36.83 -4.27 2.19
CA ILE A 565 -37.03 -2.84 2.35
C ILE A 565 -37.57 -2.24 1.03
N PRO A 566 -38.83 -1.79 0.96
CA PRO A 566 -39.45 -1.33 -0.29
C PRO A 566 -39.07 0.11 -0.67
N GLN A 567 -37.87 0.58 -0.34
CA GLN A 567 -37.40 1.92 -0.67
C GLN A 567 -36.84 1.97 -2.10
N ARG A 568 -37.18 3.02 -2.84
CA ARG A 568 -36.65 3.26 -4.19
C ARG A 568 -35.86 4.57 -4.25
N PRO A 569 -34.82 4.66 -5.09
CA PRO A 569 -34.11 5.91 -5.34
C PRO A 569 -35.05 6.96 -5.99
N SER A 570 -34.82 8.22 -5.70
CA SER A 570 -35.53 9.33 -6.36
C SER A 570 -35.11 9.46 -7.84
N PRO A 571 -35.96 10.11 -8.70
CA PRO A 571 -35.58 10.41 -10.08
C PRO A 571 -34.27 11.21 -10.19
N GLU A 572 -34.04 12.15 -9.26
CA GLU A 572 -32.78 12.91 -9.17
C GLU A 572 -31.58 12.02 -8.93
N GLN A 573 -31.66 11.11 -7.97
CA GLN A 573 -30.59 10.14 -7.69
C GLN A 573 -30.28 9.24 -8.88
N LEU A 574 -31.28 8.87 -9.69
CA LEU A 574 -31.12 8.02 -10.86
C LEU A 574 -30.40 8.70 -12.03
N ARG A 575 -30.36 10.04 -12.08
CA ARG A 575 -29.56 10.80 -13.06
C ARG A 575 -28.06 10.55 -12.90
N TRP A 576 -27.61 10.14 -11.73
CA TRP A 576 -26.20 9.85 -11.41
C TRP A 576 -25.82 8.38 -11.61
N THR A 577 -26.69 7.56 -12.22
CA THR A 577 -26.30 6.23 -12.68
C THR A 577 -25.42 6.32 -13.94
N ARG A 578 -24.51 5.35 -14.14
CA ARG A 578 -23.58 5.34 -15.27
C ARG A 578 -24.28 5.54 -16.62
N ARG A 579 -25.42 4.88 -16.84
CA ARG A 579 -26.18 5.01 -18.08
C ARG A 579 -26.67 6.44 -18.30
N ALA A 580 -27.19 7.08 -17.28
CA ALA A 580 -27.69 8.46 -17.36
C ALA A 580 -26.53 9.44 -17.57
N VAL A 581 -25.46 9.35 -16.78
CA VAL A 581 -24.27 10.21 -16.91
C VAL A 581 -23.61 10.10 -18.28
N LEU A 582 -23.52 8.90 -18.85
CA LEU A 582 -22.93 8.72 -20.19
C LEU A 582 -23.86 9.12 -21.34
N ALA A 583 -25.17 9.25 -21.11
CA ALA A 583 -26.14 9.70 -22.09
C ALA A 583 -26.41 11.22 -22.05
N ASP A 584 -25.96 11.92 -21.02
CA ASP A 584 -26.19 13.35 -20.82
C ASP A 584 -25.12 14.17 -21.56
N GLU A 585 -25.49 14.69 -22.74
CA GLU A 585 -24.61 15.53 -23.57
C GLU A 585 -24.33 16.91 -22.93
N HIS A 586 -25.15 17.36 -22.00
CA HIS A 586 -24.98 18.66 -21.31
C HIS A 586 -23.84 18.64 -20.29
N LEU A 587 -23.46 17.47 -19.76
CA LEU A 587 -22.32 17.34 -18.86
C LEU A 587 -20.95 17.52 -19.57
N ASP A 588 -20.92 17.42 -20.90
CA ASP A 588 -19.71 17.64 -21.70
C ASP A 588 -19.50 19.13 -22.08
N SER A 589 -20.44 20.04 -21.71
CA SER A 589 -20.37 21.47 -22.05
C SER A 589 -19.62 22.29 -20.97
N PRO A 590 -18.64 23.13 -21.33
CA PRO A 590 -17.93 24.01 -20.38
C PRO A 590 -18.84 25.00 -19.63
N ALA A 591 -20.10 25.18 -20.08
CA ALA A 591 -21.06 26.09 -19.48
C ALA A 591 -21.74 25.55 -18.19
N ALA A 592 -21.59 24.26 -17.88
CA ALA A 592 -22.17 23.66 -16.68
C ALA A 592 -21.42 24.02 -15.37
N ALA A 593 -20.30 24.72 -15.46
CA ALA A 593 -19.48 25.14 -14.31
C ALA A 593 -19.94 26.47 -13.66
N GLN A 594 -21.07 27.05 -14.08
CA GLN A 594 -21.59 28.22 -13.36
C GLN A 594 -22.45 27.74 -12.16
N PRO A 595 -22.19 28.24 -10.93
CA PRO A 595 -23.09 28.01 -9.81
C PRO A 595 -24.47 28.56 -10.19
N THR A 596 -25.50 27.73 -10.07
CA THR A 596 -26.88 28.16 -10.21
C THR A 596 -27.10 29.39 -9.31
N ALA A 597 -27.31 30.52 -9.92
CA ALA A 597 -27.68 31.74 -9.24
C ALA A 597 -28.88 31.41 -8.33
N GLY A 598 -28.77 31.82 -7.07
CA GLY A 598 -29.86 31.70 -6.11
C GLY A 598 -31.14 32.35 -6.64
N PRO A 599 -32.30 32.04 -6.07
CA PRO A 599 -33.58 32.53 -6.53
C PRO A 599 -33.54 34.07 -6.60
N SER A 600 -33.86 34.60 -7.79
CA SER A 600 -34.03 36.03 -8.04
C SER A 600 -34.98 36.62 -6.99
N GLU A 601 -34.56 37.67 -6.27
CA GLU A 601 -35.43 38.51 -5.47
C GLU A 601 -36.61 38.98 -6.32
N PRO A 602 -37.85 38.98 -5.77
CA PRO A 602 -38.96 39.57 -6.47
C PRO A 602 -38.76 41.10 -6.57
N ALA A 603 -38.92 41.63 -7.77
CA ALA A 603 -38.91 43.06 -8.02
C ALA A 603 -39.98 43.72 -7.12
N ALA A 604 -39.53 44.67 -6.31
CA ALA A 604 -40.42 45.58 -5.60
C ALA A 604 -41.01 46.59 -6.60
N ASP A 605 -42.33 46.55 -6.77
CA ASP A 605 -43.13 47.67 -7.25
C ASP A 605 -43.37 48.69 -6.13
#